data_f820735197a8b2a6d77c25035d6a6726
#
_entry.id   f820735197a8b2a6d77c25035d6a6726
#
_cell.length_a   1.000
_cell.length_b   1.000
_cell.length_c   1.000
_cell.angle_alpha   90.00
_cell.angle_beta   90.00
_cell.angle_gamma   90.00
#
_symmetry.space_group_name_H-M   'P 1'
#
loop_
_entity.id
_entity.type
_entity.pdbx_description
1 polymer ?
#
loop_
_entity_poly.entity_id
_entity_poly.type
_entity_poly.pdbx_seq_one_letter_code
_entity_poly.pdbx_strand_id
1 'polypeptide(L)'
;MRQTRDTTQQSRFKDAPWFPRENEYVLIGGAGGIGSWLSFFLTKIGFNLYLYDFDTVEDHNLGGQLFRQADLGIPKTMAVAKIVHDFCDGQITTFTLPVTPDTMTHTYCFSAFDNMEARRILFDVWKKSWGLAQGTGVTPIFIDGRLELEQIQIFCVTPENADRYEREHLFHDSVVGEAPCTMKQTSHTAAMIGSLMTAFFTNHIANTYAKEIIREVPFYHEYLVPMNYTNSEL
;
A
#
# COMPACT_ATOMS: atom_id res chain seq x y z
N MET A 1 -31.00 -5.83 3.64
CA MET A 1 -30.61 -5.93 5.06
C MET A 1 -29.15 -5.47 5.13
N ARG A 2 -28.88 -4.30 5.74
CA ARG A 2 -27.52 -3.85 6.00
C ARG A 2 -26.90 -4.82 7.03
N GLN A 3 -25.96 -5.65 6.63
CA GLN A 3 -25.06 -6.23 7.59
C GLN A 3 -24.17 -5.09 8.10
N THR A 4 -24.56 -4.53 9.23
CA THR A 4 -23.69 -3.62 9.96
C THR A 4 -22.46 -4.42 10.38
N ARG A 5 -21.30 -4.11 9.77
CA ARG A 5 -20.03 -4.56 10.33
C ARG A 5 -20.03 -4.25 11.82
N ASP A 6 -19.63 -5.20 12.63
CA ASP A 6 -19.42 -4.93 14.05
C ASP A 6 -18.29 -3.90 14.18
N THR A 7 -18.67 -2.64 14.28
CA THR A 7 -17.76 -1.49 14.31
C THR A 7 -17.20 -1.24 15.70
N THR A 8 -17.31 -2.18 16.62
CA THR A 8 -16.91 -2.02 18.03
C THR A 8 -15.43 -1.63 18.14
N GLN A 9 -14.54 -2.26 17.38
CA GLN A 9 -13.12 -1.93 17.38
C GLN A 9 -12.81 -0.57 16.72
N GLN A 10 -13.63 -0.12 15.80
CA GLN A 10 -13.45 1.10 15.00
C GLN A 10 -14.39 2.23 15.43
N SER A 11 -15.12 2.05 16.55
CA SER A 11 -16.15 2.98 17.02
C SER A 11 -15.66 4.42 17.21
N ARG A 12 -14.36 4.62 17.52
CA ARG A 12 -13.79 5.95 17.77
C ARG A 12 -13.59 6.78 16.52
N PHE A 13 -13.54 6.16 15.34
CA PHE A 13 -13.29 6.87 14.06
C PHE A 13 -14.28 6.47 12.93
N LYS A 14 -15.36 5.78 13.27
CA LYS A 14 -16.40 5.39 12.31
C LYS A 14 -17.05 6.56 11.56
N ASP A 15 -17.01 7.74 12.16
CA ASP A 15 -17.56 8.98 11.58
C ASP A 15 -16.48 9.81 10.86
N ALA A 16 -15.26 9.30 10.74
CA ALA A 16 -14.21 9.97 9.98
C ALA A 16 -14.56 10.00 8.47
N PRO A 17 -14.29 11.11 7.77
CA PRO A 17 -14.65 11.26 6.36
C PRO A 17 -14.00 10.24 5.43
N TRP A 18 -12.92 9.60 5.87
CA TRP A 18 -12.19 8.55 5.16
C TRP A 18 -12.59 7.13 5.60
N PHE A 19 -13.55 6.98 6.52
CA PHE A 19 -13.92 5.64 6.97
C PHE A 19 -14.44 4.80 5.80
N PRO A 20 -13.94 3.55 5.61
CA PRO A 20 -14.27 2.76 4.44
C PRO A 20 -15.76 2.46 4.33
N ARG A 21 -16.28 2.54 3.12
CA ARG A 21 -17.66 2.16 2.81
C ARG A 21 -17.76 0.66 2.57
N GLU A 22 -18.97 0.14 2.55
CA GLU A 22 -19.22 -1.26 2.19
C GLU A 22 -18.64 -1.57 0.81
N ASN A 23 -17.93 -2.70 0.69
CA ASN A 23 -17.31 -3.20 -0.54
C ASN A 23 -16.16 -2.35 -1.10
N GLU A 24 -15.53 -1.50 -0.31
CA GLU A 24 -14.27 -0.88 -0.68
C GLU A 24 -13.11 -1.85 -0.41
N TYR A 25 -12.47 -2.24 -1.49
CA TYR A 25 -11.30 -3.11 -1.48
C TYR A 25 -10.08 -2.38 -1.99
N VAL A 26 -8.96 -2.70 -1.38
CA VAL A 26 -7.65 -2.17 -1.74
C VAL A 26 -6.77 -3.33 -2.22
N LEU A 27 -6.11 -3.18 -3.36
CA LEU A 27 -5.12 -4.14 -3.82
C LEU A 27 -3.73 -3.70 -3.36
N ILE A 28 -3.00 -4.61 -2.73
CA ILE A 28 -1.60 -4.42 -2.35
C ILE A 28 -0.74 -5.45 -3.09
N GLY A 29 0.23 -4.97 -3.84
CA GLY A 29 1.27 -5.79 -4.45
C GLY A 29 2.55 -5.76 -3.62
N GLY A 30 2.98 -6.94 -3.13
CA GLY A 30 4.11 -7.13 -2.23
C GLY A 30 3.70 -7.17 -0.76
N ALA A 31 4.09 -8.24 -0.05
CA ALA A 31 3.89 -8.44 1.39
C ALA A 31 5.23 -8.41 2.17
N GLY A 32 6.23 -7.75 1.60
CA GLY A 32 7.55 -7.59 2.21
C GLY A 32 7.59 -6.52 3.31
N GLY A 33 8.67 -5.76 3.38
CA GLY A 33 8.86 -4.71 4.37
C GLY A 33 7.72 -3.73 4.44
N ILE A 34 7.49 -2.99 3.37
CA ILE A 34 6.42 -1.98 3.31
C ILE A 34 5.04 -2.64 3.40
N GLY A 35 4.79 -3.64 2.54
CA GLY A 35 3.45 -4.21 2.37
C GLY A 35 2.92 -4.95 3.58
N SER A 36 3.76 -5.58 4.39
CA SER A 36 3.33 -6.24 5.63
C SER A 36 2.77 -5.24 6.66
N TRP A 37 3.47 -4.14 6.90
CA TRP A 37 3.02 -3.07 7.80
C TRP A 37 1.83 -2.29 7.23
N LEU A 38 1.86 -1.96 5.94
CA LEU A 38 0.76 -1.29 5.25
C LEU A 38 -0.54 -2.09 5.35
N SER A 39 -0.47 -3.40 5.09
CA SER A 39 -1.62 -4.31 5.22
C SER A 39 -2.19 -4.28 6.63
N PHE A 40 -1.33 -4.29 7.64
CA PHE A 40 -1.75 -4.19 9.05
C PHE A 40 -2.47 -2.87 9.32
N PHE A 41 -1.92 -1.72 8.90
CA PHE A 41 -2.52 -0.41 9.17
C PHE A 41 -3.86 -0.24 8.45
N LEU A 42 -3.93 -0.55 7.16
CA LEU A 42 -5.17 -0.42 6.39
C LEU A 42 -6.29 -1.31 6.92
N THR A 43 -5.97 -2.55 7.27
CA THR A 43 -6.97 -3.47 7.81
C THR A 43 -7.42 -3.05 9.20
N LYS A 44 -6.49 -2.55 10.04
CA LYS A 44 -6.78 -2.06 11.39
C LYS A 44 -7.77 -0.90 11.39
N ILE A 45 -7.75 -0.06 10.36
CA ILE A 45 -8.70 1.04 10.18
C ILE A 45 -9.95 0.69 9.36
N GLY A 46 -10.08 -0.58 8.93
CA GLY A 46 -11.32 -1.14 8.40
C GLY A 46 -11.37 -1.40 6.91
N PHE A 47 -10.29 -1.19 6.14
CA PHE A 47 -10.28 -1.56 4.73
C PHE A 47 -10.15 -3.07 4.54
N ASN A 48 -10.82 -3.61 3.51
CA ASN A 48 -10.61 -4.98 3.05
C ASN A 48 -9.50 -4.98 2.00
N LEU A 49 -8.69 -6.06 2.02
CA LEU A 49 -7.51 -6.13 1.17
C LEU A 49 -7.53 -7.35 0.24
N TYR A 50 -6.98 -7.15 -0.95
CA TYR A 50 -6.44 -8.18 -1.81
C TYR A 50 -4.91 -8.06 -1.77
N LEU A 51 -4.23 -9.06 -1.23
CA LEU A 51 -2.79 -9.04 -1.01
C LEU A 51 -2.10 -10.08 -1.89
N TYR A 52 -1.20 -9.62 -2.77
CA TYR A 52 -0.42 -10.43 -3.70
C TYR A 52 1.05 -10.47 -3.31
N ASP A 53 1.58 -11.67 -3.14
CA ASP A 53 3.01 -11.94 -2.95
C ASP A 53 3.23 -13.45 -3.13
N PHE A 54 4.29 -13.87 -3.81
CA PHE A 54 4.58 -15.29 -4.04
C PHE A 54 5.67 -15.86 -3.11
N ASP A 55 6.30 -15.02 -2.30
CA ASP A 55 7.39 -15.41 -1.40
C ASP A 55 6.89 -16.08 -0.12
N THR A 56 7.82 -16.78 0.53
CA THR A 56 7.70 -17.29 1.90
C THR A 56 8.51 -16.44 2.88
N VAL A 57 8.16 -16.54 4.17
CA VAL A 57 8.89 -15.86 5.24
C VAL A 57 10.21 -16.59 5.50
N GLU A 58 11.32 -15.86 5.44
CA GLU A 58 12.67 -16.33 5.72
C GLU A 58 13.28 -15.59 6.92
N ASP A 59 14.34 -16.14 7.52
CA ASP A 59 14.99 -15.58 8.70
C ASP A 59 15.38 -14.10 8.55
N HIS A 60 15.92 -13.72 7.38
CA HIS A 60 16.32 -12.34 7.12
C HIS A 60 15.13 -11.37 7.02
N ASN A 61 13.90 -11.85 6.87
CA ASN A 61 12.70 -11.01 6.86
C ASN A 61 12.28 -10.54 8.26
N LEU A 62 12.65 -11.28 9.31
CA LEU A 62 12.18 -11.02 10.67
C LEU A 62 12.62 -9.68 11.25
N GLY A 63 13.75 -9.14 10.80
CA GLY A 63 14.29 -7.87 11.29
C GLY A 63 13.60 -6.61 10.77
N GLY A 64 12.99 -6.66 9.57
CA GLY A 64 12.42 -5.49 8.89
C GLY A 64 10.93 -5.59 8.57
N GLN A 65 10.42 -6.81 8.43
CA GLN A 65 9.05 -7.08 8.02
C GLN A 65 8.18 -7.45 9.25
N LEU A 66 6.88 -7.32 9.13
CA LEU A 66 5.94 -7.65 10.22
C LEU A 66 5.70 -9.16 10.29
N PHE A 67 6.73 -9.93 10.64
CA PHE A 67 6.63 -11.38 10.80
C PHE A 67 7.17 -11.84 12.15
N ARG A 68 6.64 -12.96 12.61
CA ARG A 68 7.05 -13.61 13.86
C ARG A 68 7.98 -14.79 13.56
N GLN A 69 8.79 -15.20 14.51
CA GLN A 69 9.59 -16.43 14.41
C GLN A 69 8.74 -17.66 14.03
N ALA A 70 7.49 -17.70 14.48
CA ALA A 70 6.55 -18.79 14.16
C ALA A 70 6.01 -18.76 12.74
N ASP A 71 6.30 -17.71 11.96
CA ASP A 71 5.81 -17.56 10.59
C ASP A 71 6.85 -18.04 9.55
N LEU A 72 8.04 -18.48 9.98
CA LEU A 72 9.07 -19.01 9.08
C LEU A 72 8.55 -20.14 8.21
N GLY A 73 8.84 -20.06 6.89
CA GLY A 73 8.40 -21.02 5.88
C GLY A 73 6.92 -20.89 5.47
N ILE A 74 6.15 -19.97 6.07
CA ILE A 74 4.77 -19.70 5.69
C ILE A 74 4.78 -18.68 4.53
N PRO A 75 3.88 -18.79 3.53
CA PRO A 75 3.71 -17.74 2.52
C PRO A 75 3.47 -16.38 3.16
N LYS A 76 4.18 -15.34 2.70
CA LYS A 76 4.12 -13.99 3.30
C LYS A 76 2.70 -13.46 3.40
N THR A 77 1.89 -13.64 2.36
CA THR A 77 0.48 -13.21 2.35
C THR A 77 -0.34 -13.87 3.46
N MET A 78 -0.14 -15.17 3.68
CA MET A 78 -0.84 -15.92 4.73
C MET A 78 -0.36 -15.53 6.14
N ALA A 79 0.95 -15.28 6.30
CA ALA A 79 1.50 -14.81 7.56
C ALA A 79 0.94 -13.44 7.95
N VAL A 80 0.87 -12.48 7.00
CA VAL A 80 0.24 -11.17 7.23
C VAL A 80 -1.23 -11.33 7.60
N ALA A 81 -2.00 -12.13 6.85
CA ALA A 81 -3.42 -12.33 7.13
C ALA A 81 -3.66 -12.90 8.55
N LYS A 82 -2.83 -13.85 8.98
CA LYS A 82 -2.88 -14.41 10.34
C LYS A 82 -2.55 -13.37 11.41
N ILE A 83 -1.51 -12.57 11.20
CA ILE A 83 -1.14 -11.50 12.15
C ILE A 83 -2.27 -10.49 12.26
N VAL A 84 -2.83 -10.03 11.14
CA VAL A 84 -3.96 -9.10 11.13
C VAL A 84 -5.15 -9.67 11.87
N HIS A 85 -5.48 -10.95 11.64
CA HIS A 85 -6.59 -11.62 12.34
C HIS A 85 -6.41 -11.67 13.87
N ASP A 86 -5.15 -11.78 14.35
CA ASP A 86 -4.85 -11.75 15.78
C ASP A 86 -5.11 -10.36 16.42
N PHE A 87 -5.19 -9.29 15.61
CA PHE A 87 -5.34 -7.92 16.09
C PHE A 87 -6.68 -7.25 15.77
N CYS A 88 -7.39 -7.70 14.74
CA CYS A 88 -8.64 -7.10 14.32
C CYS A 88 -9.47 -8.05 13.44
N ASP A 89 -10.78 -7.75 13.29
CA ASP A 89 -11.70 -8.52 12.44
C ASP A 89 -11.61 -8.16 10.96
N GLY A 90 -10.49 -7.56 10.52
CA GLY A 90 -10.27 -7.17 9.15
C GLY A 90 -10.10 -8.35 8.21
N GLN A 91 -10.49 -8.17 6.94
CA GLN A 91 -10.44 -9.21 5.93
C GLN A 91 -9.31 -8.98 4.94
N ILE A 92 -8.44 -9.97 4.80
CA ILE A 92 -7.42 -10.03 3.75
C ILE A 92 -7.69 -11.28 2.91
N THR A 93 -7.96 -11.07 1.63
CA THR A 93 -7.95 -12.14 0.63
C THR A 93 -6.52 -12.26 0.10
N THR A 94 -5.91 -13.42 0.30
CA THR A 94 -4.50 -13.65 -0.01
C THR A 94 -4.33 -14.37 -1.33
N PHE A 95 -3.38 -13.91 -2.14
CA PHE A 95 -2.96 -14.53 -3.37
C PHE A 95 -1.45 -14.79 -3.30
N THR A 96 -1.09 -16.07 -3.10
CA THR A 96 0.32 -16.52 -3.11
C THR A 96 0.78 -16.69 -4.56
N LEU A 97 0.72 -15.62 -5.32
CA LEU A 97 0.98 -15.54 -6.76
C LEU A 97 1.58 -14.16 -7.08
N PRO A 98 2.39 -14.04 -8.14
CA PRO A 98 2.82 -12.75 -8.63
C PRO A 98 1.65 -11.96 -9.22
N VAL A 99 1.77 -10.64 -9.23
CA VAL A 99 0.90 -9.77 -10.03
C VAL A 99 1.24 -9.98 -11.51
N THR A 100 0.22 -10.13 -12.34
CA THR A 100 0.34 -10.32 -13.78
C THR A 100 -0.57 -9.32 -14.53
N PRO A 101 -0.41 -9.14 -15.84
CA PRO A 101 -1.32 -8.30 -16.63
C PRO A 101 -2.80 -8.73 -16.55
N ASP A 102 -3.09 -9.97 -16.17
CA ASP A 102 -4.44 -10.53 -16.02
C ASP A 102 -4.97 -10.40 -14.58
N THR A 103 -4.20 -9.84 -13.66
CA THR A 103 -4.65 -9.56 -12.30
C THR A 103 -5.88 -8.66 -12.33
N MET A 104 -6.87 -8.97 -11.49
CA MET A 104 -8.10 -8.18 -11.40
C MET A 104 -7.77 -6.75 -10.98
N THR A 105 -8.26 -5.79 -11.75
CA THR A 105 -8.01 -4.38 -11.49
C THR A 105 -8.85 -3.85 -10.33
N HIS A 106 -8.29 -2.89 -9.59
CA HIS A 106 -8.93 -2.20 -8.49
C HIS A 106 -8.71 -0.70 -8.57
N THR A 107 -9.68 0.06 -8.08
CA THR A 107 -9.63 1.53 -8.06
C THR A 107 -8.50 2.04 -7.16
N TYR A 108 -8.22 1.32 -6.08
CA TYR A 108 -7.18 1.65 -5.10
C TYR A 108 -6.11 0.57 -5.11
N CYS A 109 -4.92 0.94 -5.56
CA CYS A 109 -3.78 0.02 -5.65
C CYS A 109 -2.57 0.57 -4.92
N PHE A 110 -1.86 -0.30 -4.22
CA PHE A 110 -0.60 0.00 -3.58
C PHE A 110 0.51 -0.89 -4.12
N SER A 111 1.63 -0.29 -4.47
CA SER A 111 2.85 -0.97 -4.85
C SER A 111 3.85 -0.91 -3.70
N ALA A 112 4.25 -2.09 -3.23
CA ALA A 112 5.23 -2.29 -2.18
C ALA A 112 6.31 -3.30 -2.63
N PHE A 113 6.56 -3.37 -3.93
CA PHE A 113 7.56 -4.25 -4.54
C PHE A 113 8.97 -3.68 -4.41
N ASP A 114 9.95 -4.55 -4.55
CA ASP A 114 11.38 -4.22 -4.57
C ASP A 114 11.98 -4.14 -5.99
N ASN A 115 11.16 -4.39 -7.03
CA ASN A 115 11.58 -4.32 -8.42
C ASN A 115 10.63 -3.50 -9.30
N MET A 116 11.15 -2.90 -10.36
CA MET A 116 10.41 -1.99 -11.25
C MET A 116 9.46 -2.72 -12.20
N GLU A 117 9.77 -3.96 -12.57
CA GLU A 117 8.90 -4.74 -13.46
C GLU A 117 7.54 -5.01 -12.82
N ALA A 118 7.53 -5.51 -11.58
CA ALA A 118 6.28 -5.76 -10.83
C ALA A 118 5.50 -4.45 -10.59
N ARG A 119 6.20 -3.33 -10.30
CA ARG A 119 5.58 -1.99 -10.19
C ARG A 119 4.87 -1.60 -11.47
N ARG A 120 5.53 -1.75 -12.62
CA ARG A 120 4.98 -1.44 -13.94
C ARG A 120 3.75 -2.29 -14.24
N ILE A 121 3.83 -3.59 -14.01
CA ILE A 121 2.69 -4.50 -14.22
C ILE A 121 1.50 -4.06 -13.37
N LEU A 122 1.69 -3.78 -12.08
CA LEU A 122 0.60 -3.36 -11.20
C LEU A 122 0.05 -1.98 -11.60
N PHE A 123 0.90 -1.06 -12.03
CA PHE A 123 0.49 0.25 -12.53
C PHE A 123 -0.39 0.11 -13.79
N ASP A 124 -0.02 -0.75 -14.73
CA ASP A 124 -0.80 -1.02 -15.93
C ASP A 124 -2.14 -1.72 -15.62
N VAL A 125 -2.15 -2.60 -14.64
CA VAL A 125 -3.38 -3.20 -14.12
C VAL A 125 -4.29 -2.12 -13.50
N TRP A 126 -3.74 -1.22 -12.70
CA TRP A 126 -4.50 -0.12 -12.11
C TRP A 126 -5.09 0.84 -13.16
N LYS A 127 -4.35 1.18 -14.23
CA LYS A 127 -4.88 2.02 -15.32
C LYS A 127 -6.19 1.48 -15.89
N LYS A 128 -6.39 0.17 -15.93
CA LYS A 128 -7.65 -0.45 -16.40
C LYS A 128 -8.85 -0.10 -15.51
N SER A 129 -8.64 0.31 -14.26
CA SER A 129 -9.72 0.71 -13.35
C SER A 129 -10.38 2.03 -13.71
N TRP A 130 -9.74 2.87 -14.51
CA TRP A 130 -10.25 4.21 -14.83
C TRP A 130 -11.61 4.16 -15.51
N GLY A 131 -11.78 3.20 -16.44
CA GLY A 131 -13.07 2.96 -17.07
C GLY A 131 -14.16 2.53 -16.10
N LEU A 132 -13.80 1.77 -15.08
CA LEU A 132 -14.75 1.29 -14.07
C LEU A 132 -15.16 2.41 -13.09
N ALA A 133 -14.29 3.40 -12.88
CA ALA A 133 -14.55 4.53 -11.98
C ALA A 133 -15.37 5.65 -12.64
N GLN A 134 -15.51 5.65 -13.97
CA GLN A 134 -16.27 6.69 -14.66
C GLN A 134 -17.71 6.79 -14.16
N GLY A 135 -18.14 8.00 -13.81
CA GLY A 135 -19.49 8.29 -13.33
C GLY A 135 -19.78 7.86 -11.90
N THR A 136 -18.85 7.24 -11.21
CA THR A 136 -19.05 6.79 -9.80
C THR A 136 -18.77 7.90 -8.78
N GLY A 137 -18.09 8.96 -9.18
CA GLY A 137 -17.61 10.01 -8.28
C GLY A 137 -16.35 9.60 -7.47
N VAL A 138 -15.77 8.43 -7.78
CA VAL A 138 -14.55 7.92 -7.15
C VAL A 138 -13.36 8.22 -8.06
N THR A 139 -12.31 8.79 -7.49
CA THR A 139 -11.04 8.99 -8.21
C THR A 139 -10.10 7.81 -7.91
N PRO A 140 -9.65 7.08 -8.95
CA PRO A 140 -8.65 6.03 -8.76
C PRO A 140 -7.34 6.60 -8.22
N ILE A 141 -6.66 5.83 -7.35
CA ILE A 141 -5.31 6.17 -6.87
C ILE A 141 -4.40 4.95 -6.86
N PHE A 142 -3.18 5.16 -7.31
CA PHE A 142 -2.07 4.23 -7.19
C PHE A 142 -1.01 4.85 -6.26
N ILE A 143 -0.70 4.17 -5.16
CA ILE A 143 0.31 4.66 -4.22
C ILE A 143 1.52 3.72 -4.26
N ASP A 144 2.65 4.25 -4.70
CA ASP A 144 3.90 3.51 -4.80
C ASP A 144 4.85 3.90 -3.68
N GLY A 145 5.21 2.94 -2.84
CA GLY A 145 6.16 3.10 -1.76
C GLY A 145 7.52 2.51 -2.11
N ARG A 146 8.58 3.28 -1.86
CA ARG A 146 9.97 2.87 -2.03
C ARG A 146 10.75 3.18 -0.77
N LEU A 147 11.50 2.20 -0.32
CA LEU A 147 12.30 2.31 0.87
C LEU A 147 13.71 1.78 0.57
N GLU A 148 14.67 2.69 0.61
CA GLU A 148 16.07 2.34 0.48
C GLU A 148 16.80 2.81 1.75
N LEU A 149 17.25 1.84 2.58
CA LEU A 149 17.85 2.13 3.89
C LEU A 149 16.90 2.95 4.78
N GLU A 150 17.19 4.23 4.93
CA GLU A 150 16.49 5.22 5.73
C GLU A 150 15.92 6.36 4.88
N GLN A 151 15.84 6.16 3.54
CA GLN A 151 15.18 7.05 2.61
C GLN A 151 13.81 6.50 2.25
N ILE A 152 12.78 7.24 2.56
CA ILE A 152 11.39 6.95 2.25
C ILE A 152 10.98 7.77 1.04
N GLN A 153 10.40 7.13 0.01
CA GLN A 153 9.80 7.80 -1.12
C GLN A 153 8.40 7.25 -1.36
N ILE A 154 7.43 8.13 -1.55
CA ILE A 154 6.04 7.77 -1.79
C ILE A 154 5.53 8.59 -2.98
N PHE A 155 4.91 7.91 -3.93
CA PHE A 155 4.22 8.53 -5.06
C PHE A 155 2.72 8.27 -4.93
N CYS A 156 1.91 9.33 -4.92
CA CYS A 156 0.46 9.22 -4.97
C CYS A 156 -0.01 9.63 -6.37
N VAL A 157 -0.39 8.64 -7.15
CA VAL A 157 -0.67 8.79 -8.57
C VAL A 157 -2.16 8.68 -8.83
N THR A 158 -2.71 9.72 -9.45
CA THR A 158 -4.09 9.75 -9.97
C THR A 158 -4.08 9.70 -11.50
N PRO A 159 -5.21 9.51 -12.18
CA PRO A 159 -5.25 9.58 -13.65
C PRO A 159 -4.66 10.87 -14.24
N GLU A 160 -4.70 11.98 -13.49
CA GLU A 160 -4.24 13.30 -13.94
C GLU A 160 -2.72 13.41 -14.04
N ASN A 161 -1.98 12.70 -13.19
CA ASN A 161 -0.51 12.75 -13.13
C ASN A 161 0.17 11.41 -13.51
N ALA A 162 -0.62 10.44 -13.98
CA ALA A 162 -0.15 9.09 -14.31
C ALA A 162 0.93 9.09 -15.42
N ASP A 163 0.76 9.91 -16.45
CA ASP A 163 1.75 10.02 -17.55
C ASP A 163 3.10 10.57 -17.04
N ARG A 164 3.07 11.49 -16.06
CA ARG A 164 4.29 11.99 -15.41
C ARG A 164 4.98 10.87 -14.64
N TYR A 165 4.23 10.13 -13.83
CA TYR A 165 4.77 9.01 -13.06
C TYR A 165 5.38 7.94 -13.97
N GLU A 166 4.68 7.54 -15.03
CA GLU A 166 5.16 6.53 -15.98
C GLU A 166 6.46 6.94 -16.66
N ARG A 167 6.54 8.19 -17.12
CA ARG A 167 7.70 8.71 -17.83
C ARG A 167 8.92 8.93 -16.94
N GLU A 168 8.71 9.46 -15.74
CA GLU A 168 9.79 9.98 -14.88
C GLU A 168 10.21 8.99 -13.78
N HIS A 169 9.32 8.07 -13.38
CA HIS A 169 9.53 7.25 -12.19
C HIS A 169 9.42 5.74 -12.41
N LEU A 170 8.93 5.28 -13.57
CA LEU A 170 8.97 3.88 -13.97
C LEU A 170 10.08 3.64 -15.00
N PHE A 171 11.31 3.49 -14.51
CA PHE A 171 12.49 3.16 -15.33
C PHE A 171 12.71 1.64 -15.39
N HIS A 172 13.68 1.21 -16.20
CA HIS A 172 14.04 -0.20 -16.32
C HIS A 172 15.00 -0.59 -15.18
N ASP A 173 14.85 -1.78 -14.58
CA ASP A 173 15.69 -2.26 -13.46
C ASP A 173 17.19 -2.20 -13.75
N SER A 174 17.62 -2.33 -15.02
CA SER A 174 19.01 -2.19 -15.43
C SER A 174 19.65 -0.81 -15.20
N VAL A 175 18.84 0.21 -14.90
CA VAL A 175 19.31 1.58 -14.60
C VAL A 175 19.69 1.74 -13.14
N VAL A 176 19.22 0.85 -12.27
CA VAL A 176 19.50 0.87 -10.83
C VAL A 176 20.74 0.03 -10.58
N GLY A 177 21.79 0.63 -10.05
CA GLY A 177 22.93 -0.11 -9.51
C GLY A 177 22.48 -1.00 -8.35
N GLU A 178 23.02 -2.22 -8.24
CA GLU A 178 22.74 -3.08 -7.09
C GLU A 178 23.11 -2.37 -5.79
N ALA A 179 22.10 -2.03 -4.97
CA ALA A 179 22.36 -1.58 -3.61
C ALA A 179 23.01 -2.71 -2.82
N PRO A 180 24.01 -2.44 -1.96
CA PRO A 180 24.68 -3.47 -1.18
C PRO A 180 23.65 -4.30 -0.40
N CYS A 181 23.64 -5.63 -0.61
CA CYS A 181 22.67 -6.56 -0.01
C CYS A 181 22.64 -6.53 1.53
N THR A 182 23.60 -5.87 2.17
CA THR A 182 23.78 -5.81 3.62
C THR A 182 23.04 -4.67 4.32
N MET A 183 22.56 -3.68 3.59
CA MET A 183 21.89 -2.50 4.16
C MET A 183 20.41 -2.47 3.73
N LYS A 184 19.62 -3.41 4.23
CA LYS A 184 18.17 -3.46 3.98
C LYS A 184 17.40 -2.67 5.03
N GLN A 185 16.15 -2.35 4.70
CA GLN A 185 15.18 -1.64 5.56
C GLN A 185 15.10 -2.20 6.98
N THR A 186 14.91 -1.32 7.94
CA THR A 186 14.61 -1.69 9.32
C THR A 186 13.10 -1.70 9.57
N SER A 187 12.65 -2.34 10.65
CA SER A 187 11.22 -2.44 10.97
C SER A 187 10.57 -1.07 11.18
N HIS A 188 11.29 -0.13 11.82
CA HIS A 188 10.72 1.20 12.09
C HIS A 188 10.58 2.04 10.81
N THR A 189 11.51 1.99 9.86
CA THR A 189 11.40 2.70 8.58
C THR A 189 10.32 2.08 7.70
N ALA A 190 10.21 0.74 7.70
CA ALA A 190 9.15 0.02 7.01
C ALA A 190 7.75 0.33 7.57
N ALA A 191 7.62 0.41 8.90
CA ALA A 191 6.37 0.82 9.54
C ALA A 191 6.05 2.31 9.27
N MET A 192 7.06 3.17 9.25
CA MET A 192 6.90 4.60 8.97
C MET A 192 6.35 4.84 7.57
N ILE A 193 6.95 4.24 6.54
CA ILE A 193 6.43 4.39 5.17
C ILE A 193 5.01 3.79 5.03
N GLY A 194 4.74 2.62 5.60
CA GLY A 194 3.40 2.03 5.59
C GLY A 194 2.35 2.93 6.26
N SER A 195 2.72 3.59 7.35
CA SER A 195 1.88 4.57 8.05
C SER A 195 1.62 5.82 7.21
N LEU A 196 2.65 6.40 6.56
CA LEU A 196 2.52 7.55 5.69
C LEU A 196 1.65 7.25 4.46
N MET A 197 1.86 6.11 3.80
CA MET A 197 1.02 5.66 2.68
C MET A 197 -0.45 5.53 3.11
N THR A 198 -0.69 5.00 4.30
CA THR A 198 -2.05 4.92 4.88
C THR A 198 -2.63 6.32 5.10
N ALA A 199 -1.86 7.26 5.62
CA ALA A 199 -2.31 8.63 5.87
C ALA A 199 -2.66 9.37 4.57
N PHE A 200 -1.84 9.28 3.52
CA PHE A 200 -2.14 9.88 2.22
C PHE A 200 -3.37 9.24 1.58
N PHE A 201 -3.52 7.92 1.70
CA PHE A 201 -4.71 7.23 1.23
C PHE A 201 -5.98 7.70 1.95
N THR A 202 -5.96 7.81 3.28
CA THR A 202 -7.12 8.30 4.03
C THR A 202 -7.46 9.75 3.67
N ASN A 203 -6.47 10.59 3.35
CA ASN A 203 -6.69 11.92 2.83
C ASN A 203 -7.38 11.89 1.47
N HIS A 204 -6.92 11.02 0.56
CA HIS A 204 -7.54 10.84 -0.76
C HIS A 204 -9.01 10.39 -0.65
N ILE A 205 -9.29 9.41 0.21
CA ILE A 205 -10.66 8.93 0.46
C ILE A 205 -11.53 10.05 1.06
N ALA A 206 -11.00 10.81 2.02
CA ALA A 206 -11.71 11.95 2.58
C ALA A 206 -12.07 13.00 1.52
N ASN A 207 -11.16 13.32 0.61
CA ASN A 207 -11.40 14.25 -0.49
C ASN A 207 -12.46 13.76 -1.48
N THR A 208 -12.55 12.43 -1.66
CA THR A 208 -13.58 11.82 -2.50
C THR A 208 -14.99 12.03 -1.91
N TYR A 209 -15.14 11.95 -0.60
CA TYR A 209 -16.44 11.90 0.05
C TYR A 209 -16.83 13.15 0.85
N ALA A 210 -15.85 13.91 1.36
CA ALA A 210 -16.08 15.14 2.11
C ALA A 210 -15.48 16.33 1.34
N LYS A 211 -16.35 17.15 0.75
CA LYS A 211 -15.94 18.29 -0.11
C LYS A 211 -15.66 19.59 0.66
N GLU A 212 -15.79 19.59 1.98
CA GLU A 212 -15.72 20.82 2.78
C GLU A 212 -14.27 21.23 3.09
N ILE A 213 -13.37 20.28 3.26
CA ILE A 213 -11.95 20.50 3.55
C ILE A 213 -11.13 19.60 2.65
N ILE A 214 -10.40 20.20 1.71
CA ILE A 214 -9.45 19.45 0.86
C ILE A 214 -8.21 19.17 1.69
N ARG A 215 -7.87 17.88 1.78
CA ARG A 215 -6.64 17.39 2.44
C ARG A 215 -5.53 17.22 1.41
N GLU A 216 -4.32 17.53 1.80
CA GLU A 216 -3.17 17.37 0.91
C GLU A 216 -2.85 15.89 0.67
N VAL A 217 -2.69 15.55 -0.62
CA VAL A 217 -2.20 14.27 -1.10
C VAL A 217 -1.07 14.60 -2.08
N PRO A 218 0.19 14.50 -1.67
CA PRO A 218 1.30 14.89 -2.52
C PRO A 218 1.46 13.91 -3.69
N PHE A 219 1.84 14.41 -4.87
CA PHE A 219 2.29 13.55 -5.97
C PHE A 219 3.55 12.78 -5.56
N TYR A 220 4.51 13.48 -4.96
CA TYR A 220 5.76 12.91 -4.45
C TYR A 220 6.02 13.35 -3.02
N HIS A 221 6.41 12.42 -2.17
CA HIS A 221 6.85 12.70 -0.81
C HIS A 221 8.12 11.93 -0.52
N GLU A 222 9.12 12.62 0.00
CA GLU A 222 10.39 12.07 0.43
C GLU A 222 10.65 12.41 1.90
N TYR A 223 11.18 11.45 2.64
CA TYR A 223 11.69 11.65 3.98
C TYR A 223 13.05 10.96 4.16
N LEU A 224 14.06 11.75 4.50
CA LEU A 224 15.41 11.28 4.83
C LEU A 224 15.55 11.23 6.35
N VAL A 225 15.44 10.03 6.92
CA VAL A 225 15.45 9.81 8.37
C VAL A 225 16.70 10.39 9.06
N PRO A 226 17.95 10.15 8.56
CA PRO A 226 19.15 10.63 9.22
C PRO A 226 19.25 12.16 9.31
N MET A 227 18.61 12.86 8.37
CA MET A 227 18.65 14.33 8.30
C MET A 227 17.39 14.97 8.86
N ASN A 228 16.38 14.18 9.24
CA ASN A 228 15.04 14.68 9.56
C ASN A 228 14.53 15.67 8.50
N TYR A 229 14.79 15.34 7.24
CA TYR A 229 14.46 16.18 6.09
C TYR A 229 13.26 15.64 5.35
N THR A 230 12.32 16.52 5.05
CA THR A 230 11.10 16.18 4.29
C THR A 230 11.00 17.07 3.06
N ASN A 231 10.66 16.48 1.93
CA ASN A 231 10.30 17.17 0.69
C ASN A 231 8.98 16.63 0.16
N SER A 232 8.10 17.52 -0.31
CA SER A 232 6.80 17.11 -0.89
C SER A 232 6.47 17.97 -2.10
N GLU A 233 5.99 17.34 -3.17
CA GLU A 233 5.44 17.98 -4.36
C GLU A 233 3.93 17.66 -4.45
N LEU A 234 3.11 18.68 -4.66
CA LEU A 234 1.67 18.53 -4.89
C LEU A 234 1.35 18.21 -6.34
#